data_641177ab3b52aeb6e054f139d5cd55ce
#
_entry.id   641177ab3b52aeb6e054f139d5cd55ce
#
_cell.length_a   1.000
_cell.length_b   1.000
_cell.length_c   1.000
_cell.angle_alpha   90.00
_cell.angle_beta   90.00
_cell.angle_gamma   90.00
#
_symmetry.space_group_name_H-M   'P 1'
#
loop_
_entity.id
_entity.type
_entity.pdbx_description
1 polymer ?
#
loop_
_entity_poly.entity_id
_entity_poly.type
_entity_poly.pdbx_seq_one_letter_code
_entity_poly.pdbx_strand_id
1 'polypeptide(L)'
;YSDDEIEVVLAHELAHHVYGDIWKGLLFETGLIAGGFLLASFVLGAAVGLFGIRDAGDIAALPALLLGAGAVSLVAVPAAHAMSRAHERRADRFALTLTGNGPAFVSAMRRLAAQNMAEDEPSPLVQWLFHSHPPIRERIEAAQEFQRGTGSGTAMADRHDRDDTSVTKKGR
;
A
#
# COMPACT_ATOMS: atom_id res chain seq x y z
N TYR A 1 22.86 -4.58 3.96
CA TYR A 1 22.25 -3.23 3.99
C TYR A 1 23.25 -2.25 4.57
N SER A 2 23.32 -1.04 4.02
CA SER A 2 24.04 0.07 4.62
C SER A 2 23.22 0.70 5.76
N ASP A 3 23.85 1.52 6.61
CA ASP A 3 23.16 2.22 7.70
C ASP A 3 22.05 3.13 7.14
N ASP A 4 22.29 3.82 6.02
CA ASP A 4 21.30 4.65 5.34
C ASP A 4 20.10 3.84 4.81
N GLU A 5 20.35 2.64 4.25
CA GLU A 5 19.29 1.73 3.81
C GLU A 5 18.45 1.25 5.01
N ILE A 6 19.11 0.95 6.14
CA ILE A 6 18.42 0.55 7.37
C ILE A 6 17.58 1.71 7.92
N GLU A 7 18.10 2.92 7.93
CA GLU A 7 17.37 4.11 8.39
C GLU A 7 16.07 4.32 7.56
N VAL A 8 16.16 4.21 6.25
CA VAL A 8 15.00 4.35 5.35
C VAL A 8 13.97 3.25 5.61
N VAL A 9 14.40 2.00 5.78
CA VAL A 9 13.50 0.88 6.08
C VAL A 9 12.83 1.07 7.44
N LEU A 10 13.59 1.47 8.47
CA LEU A 10 13.03 1.76 9.79
C LEU A 10 12.02 2.91 9.75
N ALA A 11 12.30 3.95 8.97
CA ALA A 11 11.37 5.08 8.78
C ALA A 11 10.07 4.62 8.12
N HIS A 12 10.14 3.70 7.15
CA HIS A 12 8.97 3.09 6.51
C HIS A 12 8.13 2.29 7.52
N GLU A 13 8.77 1.42 8.31
CA GLU A 13 8.07 0.64 9.34
C GLU A 13 7.47 1.54 10.43
N LEU A 14 8.16 2.60 10.81
CA LEU A 14 7.65 3.59 11.75
C LEU A 14 6.37 4.26 11.23
N ALA A 15 6.27 4.50 9.92
CA ALA A 15 5.08 5.07 9.32
C ALA A 15 3.83 4.22 9.57
N HIS A 16 3.91 2.90 9.43
CA HIS A 16 2.78 2.00 9.71
C HIS A 16 2.32 2.11 11.16
N HIS A 17 3.26 2.30 12.09
CA HIS A 17 2.93 2.51 13.49
C HIS A 17 2.29 3.89 13.73
N VAL A 18 2.89 4.96 13.20
CA VAL A 18 2.40 6.35 13.33
C VAL A 18 1.00 6.49 12.75
N TYR A 19 0.75 5.88 11.61
CA TYR A 19 -0.57 5.94 10.94
C TYR A 19 -1.57 4.93 11.49
N GLY A 20 -1.17 4.03 12.37
CA GLY A 20 -2.05 3.03 12.98
C GLY A 20 -2.60 2.03 11.96
N ASP A 21 -1.80 1.64 10.95
CA ASP A 21 -2.24 0.81 9.84
C ASP A 21 -2.65 -0.59 10.29
N ILE A 22 -2.01 -1.13 11.34
CA ILE A 22 -2.37 -2.42 11.95
C ILE A 22 -3.81 -2.38 12.46
N TRP A 23 -4.19 -1.31 13.18
CA TRP A 23 -5.54 -1.17 13.72
C TRP A 23 -6.60 -0.98 12.63
N LYS A 24 -6.27 -0.22 11.58
CA LYS A 24 -7.15 -0.05 10.42
C LYS A 24 -7.35 -1.34 9.66
N GLY A 25 -6.26 -2.11 9.47
CA GLY A 25 -6.32 -3.45 8.86
C GLY A 25 -7.19 -4.39 9.68
N LEU A 26 -6.95 -4.47 11.00
CA LEU A 26 -7.72 -5.32 11.90
C LEU A 26 -9.23 -4.97 11.91
N LEU A 27 -9.57 -3.68 11.93
CA LEU A 27 -10.95 -3.22 11.87
C LEU A 27 -11.60 -3.59 10.52
N PHE A 28 -10.88 -3.40 9.42
CA PHE A 28 -11.36 -3.75 8.08
C PHE A 28 -11.60 -5.26 7.95
N GLU A 29 -10.64 -6.10 8.37
CA GLU A 29 -10.78 -7.56 8.33
C GLU A 29 -11.90 -8.04 9.22
N THR A 30 -12.03 -7.49 10.43
CA THR A 30 -13.15 -7.82 11.34
C THR A 30 -14.49 -7.48 10.70
N GLY A 31 -14.60 -6.32 10.05
CA GLY A 31 -15.79 -5.93 9.30
C GLY A 31 -16.11 -6.87 8.14
N LEU A 32 -15.09 -7.30 7.39
CA LEU A 32 -15.25 -8.28 6.30
C LEU A 32 -15.72 -9.64 6.83
N ILE A 33 -15.14 -10.13 7.92
CA ILE A 33 -15.53 -11.40 8.55
C ILE A 33 -16.98 -11.31 9.03
N ALA A 34 -17.35 -10.26 9.77
CA ALA A 34 -18.70 -10.06 10.25
C ALA A 34 -19.71 -9.95 9.10
N GLY A 35 -19.40 -9.16 8.08
CA GLY A 35 -20.20 -9.03 6.86
C GLY A 35 -20.32 -10.36 6.10
N GLY A 36 -19.22 -11.11 6.03
CA GLY A 36 -19.19 -12.45 5.44
C GLY A 36 -20.12 -13.44 6.15
N PHE A 37 -20.13 -13.46 7.48
CA PHE A 37 -21.08 -14.31 8.25
C PHE A 37 -22.53 -13.90 8.04
N LEU A 38 -22.82 -12.59 8.01
CA LEU A 38 -24.17 -12.10 7.72
C LEU A 38 -24.60 -12.55 6.32
N LEU A 39 -23.78 -12.36 5.32
CA LEU A 39 -24.09 -12.78 3.96
C LEU A 39 -24.22 -14.30 3.84
N ALA A 40 -23.38 -15.07 4.52
CA ALA A 40 -23.48 -16.51 4.58
C ALA A 40 -24.84 -16.96 5.12
N SER A 41 -25.34 -16.31 6.18
CA SER A 41 -26.66 -16.62 6.75
C SER A 41 -27.80 -16.33 5.75
N PHE A 42 -27.72 -15.26 4.98
CA PHE A 42 -28.70 -14.97 3.92
C PHE A 42 -28.63 -15.99 2.77
N VAL A 43 -27.40 -16.34 2.32
CA VAL A 43 -27.21 -17.32 1.23
C VAL A 43 -27.76 -18.69 1.65
N LEU A 44 -27.46 -19.12 2.87
CA LEU A 44 -27.98 -20.40 3.41
C LEU A 44 -29.50 -20.38 3.54
N GLY A 45 -30.09 -19.30 4.05
CA GLY A 45 -31.53 -19.13 4.13
C GLY A 45 -32.22 -19.20 2.76
N ALA A 46 -31.63 -18.52 1.76
CA ALA A 46 -32.10 -18.57 0.38
C ALA A 46 -31.96 -19.99 -0.23
N ALA A 47 -30.86 -20.69 0.03
CA ALA A 47 -30.63 -22.05 -0.46
C ALA A 47 -31.65 -23.03 0.10
N VAL A 48 -32.01 -22.94 1.39
CA VAL A 48 -33.07 -23.71 1.98
C VAL A 48 -34.41 -23.52 1.28
N GLY A 49 -34.78 -22.25 0.99
CA GLY A 49 -36.05 -21.95 0.33
C GLY A 49 -36.08 -22.30 -1.17
N LEU A 50 -34.99 -22.09 -1.90
CA LEU A 50 -34.94 -22.28 -3.35
C LEU A 50 -34.69 -23.74 -3.79
N PHE A 51 -33.86 -24.46 -3.04
CA PHE A 51 -33.42 -25.80 -3.42
C PHE A 51 -34.04 -26.92 -2.57
N GLY A 52 -34.96 -26.60 -1.64
CA GLY A 52 -35.62 -27.58 -0.82
C GLY A 52 -34.68 -28.32 0.16
N ILE A 53 -33.57 -27.65 0.56
CA ILE A 53 -32.64 -28.18 1.57
C ILE A 53 -33.33 -28.17 2.93
N ARG A 54 -33.09 -29.17 3.76
CA ARG A 54 -33.80 -29.33 5.03
C ARG A 54 -33.60 -28.18 6.01
N ASP A 55 -32.35 -27.79 6.19
CA ASP A 55 -31.95 -26.67 7.04
C ASP A 55 -30.53 -26.17 6.66
N ALA A 56 -30.11 -25.08 7.27
CA ALA A 56 -28.81 -24.46 6.99
C ALA A 56 -27.60 -25.32 7.42
N GLY A 57 -27.79 -26.33 8.27
CA GLY A 57 -26.77 -27.29 8.70
C GLY A 57 -26.65 -28.52 7.80
N ASP A 58 -27.55 -28.67 6.81
CA ASP A 58 -27.48 -29.76 5.86
C ASP A 58 -26.25 -29.60 4.94
N ILE A 59 -25.49 -30.70 4.76
CA ILE A 59 -24.32 -30.72 3.88
C ILE A 59 -24.63 -30.31 2.45
N ALA A 60 -25.88 -30.50 2.02
CA ALA A 60 -26.37 -30.04 0.71
C ALA A 60 -26.35 -28.52 0.53
N ALA A 61 -26.22 -27.74 1.62
CA ALA A 61 -26.07 -26.29 1.58
C ALA A 61 -24.62 -25.84 1.30
N LEU A 62 -23.63 -26.72 1.47
CA LEU A 62 -22.21 -26.40 1.32
C LEU A 62 -21.83 -25.79 -0.03
N PRO A 63 -22.31 -26.28 -1.21
CA PRO A 63 -22.03 -25.64 -2.48
C PRO A 63 -22.51 -24.18 -2.56
N ALA A 64 -23.69 -23.88 -2.03
CA ALA A 64 -24.22 -22.51 -1.99
C ALA A 64 -23.38 -21.60 -1.11
N LEU A 65 -22.94 -22.11 0.04
CA LEU A 65 -22.04 -21.38 0.95
C LEU A 65 -20.69 -21.09 0.29
N LEU A 66 -20.08 -22.07 -0.38
CA LEU A 66 -18.80 -21.88 -1.08
C LEU A 66 -18.90 -20.90 -2.24
N LEU A 67 -19.98 -20.93 -3.01
CA LEU A 67 -20.25 -19.95 -4.08
C LEU A 67 -20.43 -18.54 -3.50
N GLY A 68 -21.18 -18.41 -2.41
CA GLY A 68 -21.35 -17.13 -1.72
C GLY A 68 -20.03 -16.58 -1.17
N ALA A 69 -19.25 -17.42 -0.51
CA ALA A 69 -17.93 -17.05 0.01
C ALA A 69 -16.96 -16.65 -1.13
N GLY A 70 -16.97 -17.40 -2.23
CA GLY A 70 -16.17 -17.07 -3.43
C GLY A 70 -16.55 -15.72 -4.02
N ALA A 71 -17.85 -15.44 -4.16
CA ALA A 71 -18.33 -14.15 -4.67
C ALA A 71 -17.91 -12.97 -3.78
N VAL A 72 -17.98 -13.13 -2.46
CA VAL A 72 -17.48 -12.12 -1.50
C VAL A 72 -15.99 -11.92 -1.66
N SER A 73 -15.23 -13.01 -1.74
CA SER A 73 -13.76 -12.94 -1.85
C SER A 73 -13.29 -12.23 -3.11
N LEU A 74 -14.02 -12.39 -4.22
CA LEU A 74 -13.70 -11.69 -5.48
C LEU A 74 -13.76 -10.16 -5.36
N VAL A 75 -14.50 -9.62 -4.40
CA VAL A 75 -14.57 -8.18 -4.14
C VAL A 75 -13.71 -7.78 -2.94
N ALA A 76 -13.76 -8.56 -1.87
CA ALA A 76 -13.08 -8.26 -0.62
C ALA A 76 -11.55 -8.28 -0.75
N VAL A 77 -11.00 -9.28 -1.44
CA VAL A 77 -9.54 -9.44 -1.61
C VAL A 77 -8.92 -8.27 -2.39
N PRO A 78 -9.44 -7.88 -3.57
CA PRO A 78 -8.92 -6.70 -4.27
C PRO A 78 -9.07 -5.40 -3.48
N ALA A 79 -10.15 -5.24 -2.71
CA ALA A 79 -10.35 -4.07 -1.84
C ALA A 79 -9.30 -4.02 -0.72
N ALA A 80 -9.03 -5.16 -0.07
CA ALA A 80 -7.97 -5.27 0.94
C ALA A 80 -6.60 -4.95 0.36
N HIS A 81 -6.27 -5.48 -0.82
CA HIS A 81 -5.01 -5.20 -1.52
C HIS A 81 -4.91 -3.72 -1.92
N ALA A 82 -5.99 -3.10 -2.38
CA ALA A 82 -6.00 -1.68 -2.71
C ALA A 82 -5.73 -0.79 -1.49
N MET A 83 -6.32 -1.14 -0.34
CA MET A 83 -6.07 -0.46 0.92
C MET A 83 -4.61 -0.64 1.37
N SER A 84 -4.08 -1.86 1.30
CA SER A 84 -2.68 -2.16 1.63
C SER A 84 -1.72 -1.33 0.75
N ARG A 85 -1.90 -1.31 -0.57
CA ARG A 85 -1.09 -0.48 -1.47
C ARG A 85 -1.16 1.02 -1.14
N ALA A 86 -2.31 1.51 -0.68
CA ALA A 86 -2.43 2.91 -0.24
C ALA A 86 -1.62 3.19 1.04
N HIS A 87 -1.59 2.24 1.98
CA HIS A 87 -0.76 2.31 3.18
C HIS A 87 0.73 2.33 2.82
N GLU A 88 1.18 1.43 1.95
CA GLU A 88 2.55 1.37 1.47
C GLU A 88 3.01 2.69 0.82
N ARG A 89 2.22 3.25 -0.12
CA ARG A 89 2.55 4.53 -0.75
C ARG A 89 2.67 5.67 0.25
N ARG A 90 1.89 5.63 1.33
CA ARG A 90 1.96 6.62 2.40
C ARG A 90 3.19 6.41 3.26
N ALA A 91 3.53 5.16 3.58
CA ALA A 91 4.72 4.81 4.34
C ALA A 91 6.00 5.17 3.56
N ASP A 92 6.04 4.93 2.26
CA ASP A 92 7.15 5.35 1.39
C ASP A 92 7.35 6.87 1.41
N ARG A 93 6.27 7.64 1.26
CA ARG A 93 6.35 9.11 1.33
C ARG A 93 6.82 9.60 2.69
N PHE A 94 6.37 8.97 3.77
CA PHE A 94 6.82 9.29 5.12
C PHE A 94 8.32 9.02 5.28
N ALA A 95 8.80 7.86 4.85
CA ALA A 95 10.21 7.49 4.89
C ALA A 95 11.08 8.50 4.10
N LEU A 96 10.69 8.82 2.89
CA LEU A 96 11.37 9.80 2.05
C LEU A 96 11.39 11.20 2.67
N THR A 97 10.27 11.61 3.27
CA THR A 97 10.17 12.93 3.91
C THR A 97 11.00 13.00 5.19
N LEU A 98 11.02 11.93 5.98
CA LEU A 98 11.73 11.89 7.27
C LEU A 98 13.24 11.81 7.07
N THR A 99 13.70 10.98 6.13
CA THR A 99 15.14 10.74 5.92
C THR A 99 15.77 11.69 4.90
N GLY A 100 14.97 12.21 3.95
CA GLY A 100 15.48 12.99 2.83
C GLY A 100 16.41 12.19 1.88
N ASN A 101 16.58 10.88 2.12
CA ASN A 101 17.58 10.04 1.45
C ASN A 101 16.95 9.12 0.38
N GLY A 102 16.53 9.73 -0.75
CA GLY A 102 15.97 8.97 -1.86
C GLY A 102 16.95 7.99 -2.51
N PRO A 103 18.27 8.26 -2.64
CA PRO A 103 19.23 7.27 -3.13
C PRO A 103 19.25 5.99 -2.29
N ALA A 104 19.27 6.11 -0.95
CA ALA A 104 19.21 4.96 -0.05
C ALA A 104 17.89 4.20 -0.18
N PHE A 105 16.77 4.92 -0.32
CA PHE A 105 15.46 4.31 -0.58
C PHE A 105 15.48 3.47 -1.86
N VAL A 106 15.96 4.02 -2.98
CA VAL A 106 16.05 3.31 -4.25
C VAL A 106 16.96 2.08 -4.15
N SER A 107 18.10 2.21 -3.45
CA SER A 107 19.02 1.09 -3.20
C SER A 107 18.36 -0.03 -2.40
N ALA A 108 17.69 0.32 -1.30
CA ALA A 108 16.95 -0.63 -0.45
C ALA A 108 15.86 -1.36 -1.25
N MET A 109 15.08 -0.63 -2.08
CA MET A 109 14.02 -1.23 -2.91
C MET A 109 14.58 -2.20 -3.94
N ARG A 110 15.68 -1.87 -4.62
CA ARG A 110 16.33 -2.78 -5.57
C ARG A 110 16.85 -4.04 -4.91
N ARG A 111 17.43 -3.92 -3.72
CA ARG A 111 17.91 -5.06 -2.94
C ARG A 111 16.77 -5.96 -2.52
N LEU A 112 15.68 -5.38 -2.05
CA LEU A 112 14.46 -6.10 -1.66
C LEU A 112 13.84 -6.85 -2.86
N ALA A 113 13.78 -6.21 -4.04
CA ALA A 113 13.31 -6.84 -5.27
C ALA A 113 14.16 -8.05 -5.65
N ALA A 114 15.50 -7.92 -5.60
CA ALA A 114 16.42 -9.00 -5.91
C ALA A 114 16.30 -10.20 -4.93
N GLN A 115 16.07 -9.92 -3.65
CA GLN A 115 15.88 -10.97 -2.63
C GLN A 115 14.57 -11.73 -2.79
N ASN A 116 13.49 -11.02 -3.17
CA ASN A 116 12.15 -11.60 -3.29
C ASN A 116 11.83 -12.11 -4.70
N MET A 117 12.78 -12.07 -5.64
CA MET A 117 12.54 -12.39 -7.06
C MET A 117 11.24 -11.72 -7.58
N ALA A 118 11.01 -10.48 -7.15
CA ALA A 118 9.80 -9.75 -7.46
C ALA A 118 9.74 -9.44 -8.96
N GLU A 119 8.56 -9.62 -9.55
CA GLU A 119 8.29 -9.18 -10.91
C GLU A 119 8.24 -7.65 -10.95
N ASP A 120 9.05 -7.05 -11.81
CA ASP A 120 9.16 -5.58 -11.89
C ASP A 120 7.88 -4.94 -12.43
N GLU A 121 7.19 -5.62 -13.37
CA GLU A 121 6.00 -5.12 -14.05
C GLU A 121 4.90 -6.21 -14.14
N PRO A 122 4.19 -6.52 -13.04
CA PRO A 122 3.06 -7.42 -13.11
C PRO A 122 1.94 -6.82 -13.95
N SER A 123 1.17 -7.67 -14.66
CA SER A 123 0.02 -7.17 -15.39
C SER A 123 -0.98 -6.46 -14.47
N PRO A 124 -1.70 -5.40 -14.94
CA PRO A 124 -2.62 -4.64 -14.09
C PRO A 124 -3.67 -5.50 -13.38
N LEU A 125 -4.16 -6.55 -14.04
CA LEU A 125 -5.12 -7.49 -13.46
C LEU A 125 -4.51 -8.32 -12.34
N VAL A 126 -3.29 -8.84 -12.55
CA VAL A 126 -2.55 -9.61 -11.54
C VAL A 126 -2.22 -8.72 -10.34
N GLN A 127 -1.76 -7.50 -10.58
CA GLN A 127 -1.50 -6.52 -9.53
C GLN A 127 -2.77 -6.22 -8.72
N TRP A 128 -3.89 -5.99 -9.39
CA TRP A 128 -5.14 -5.66 -8.73
C TRP A 128 -5.65 -6.80 -7.84
N LEU A 129 -5.58 -8.06 -8.34
CA LEU A 129 -6.10 -9.24 -7.66
C LEU A 129 -5.17 -9.77 -6.57
N PHE A 130 -3.85 -9.78 -6.79
CA PHE A 130 -2.93 -10.61 -5.99
C PHE A 130 -1.83 -9.83 -5.25
N HIS A 131 -1.58 -8.56 -5.60
CA HIS A 131 -0.47 -7.83 -4.99
C HIS A 131 -0.96 -6.84 -3.93
N SER A 132 -0.54 -7.08 -2.69
CA SER A 132 -0.77 -6.19 -1.55
C SER A 132 0.19 -4.99 -1.50
N HIS A 133 1.30 -5.04 -2.24
CA HIS A 133 2.29 -3.96 -2.33
C HIS A 133 2.29 -3.34 -3.72
N PRO A 134 2.64 -2.03 -3.86
CA PRO A 134 2.90 -1.42 -5.16
C PRO A 134 4.09 -2.09 -5.85
N PRO A 135 4.14 -2.12 -7.19
CA PRO A 135 5.32 -2.58 -7.91
C PRO A 135 6.59 -1.82 -7.48
N ILE A 136 7.70 -2.51 -7.43
CA ILE A 136 9.00 -1.90 -7.04
C ILE A 136 9.34 -0.71 -7.95
N ARG A 137 9.04 -0.82 -9.23
CA ARG A 137 9.24 0.27 -10.18
C ARG A 137 8.49 1.54 -9.78
N GLU A 138 7.20 1.44 -9.43
CA GLU A 138 6.38 2.57 -8.98
C GLU A 138 7.00 3.24 -7.74
N ARG A 139 7.48 2.45 -6.78
CA ARG A 139 8.12 2.94 -5.56
C ARG A 139 9.44 3.68 -5.86
N ILE A 140 10.25 3.14 -6.78
CA ILE A 140 11.51 3.77 -7.23
C ILE A 140 11.22 5.09 -7.97
N GLU A 141 10.26 5.11 -8.88
CA GLU A 141 9.86 6.30 -9.62
C GLU A 141 9.37 7.40 -8.67
N ALA A 142 8.54 7.06 -7.69
CA ALA A 142 8.08 8.00 -6.66
C ALA A 142 9.24 8.60 -5.84
N ALA A 143 10.25 7.80 -5.49
CA ALA A 143 11.44 8.29 -4.79
C ALA A 143 12.28 9.23 -5.66
N GLN A 144 12.42 8.95 -6.94
CA GLN A 144 13.14 9.81 -7.89
C GLN A 144 12.40 11.13 -8.15
N GLU A 145 11.07 11.11 -8.19
CA GLU A 145 10.26 12.32 -8.29
C GLU A 145 10.38 13.20 -7.05
N PHE A 146 10.36 12.60 -5.88
CA PHE A 146 10.58 13.30 -4.61
C PHE A 146 11.92 14.03 -4.61
N GLN A 147 13.01 13.39 -5.04
CA GLN A 147 14.34 14.01 -5.16
C GLN A 147 14.36 15.18 -6.12
N ARG A 148 13.74 15.06 -7.29
CA ARG A 148 13.67 16.16 -8.27
C ARG A 148 12.92 17.36 -7.72
N GLY A 149 11.84 17.14 -6.96
CA GLY A 149 11.06 18.19 -6.33
C GLY A 149 11.83 18.94 -5.24
N THR A 150 12.55 18.20 -4.38
CA THR A 150 13.38 18.80 -3.32
C THR A 150 14.61 19.52 -3.87
N GLY A 151 15.27 19.00 -4.90
CA GLY A 151 16.42 19.64 -5.57
C GLY A 151 16.05 20.96 -6.26
N SER A 152 14.86 21.07 -6.83
CA SER A 152 14.37 22.30 -7.46
C SER A 152 14.08 23.40 -6.44
N GLY A 153 13.57 23.06 -5.27
CA GLY A 153 13.28 24.01 -4.18
C GLY A 153 14.56 24.62 -3.61
N THR A 154 15.60 23.82 -3.43
CA THR A 154 16.89 24.28 -2.89
C THR A 154 17.63 25.19 -3.88
N ALA A 155 17.57 24.88 -5.18
CA ALA A 155 18.20 25.68 -6.23
C ALA A 155 17.53 27.07 -6.41
N MET A 156 16.25 27.18 -6.08
CA MET A 156 15.50 28.45 -6.16
C MET A 156 15.77 29.33 -4.95
N ALA A 157 15.92 28.74 -3.75
CA ALA A 157 16.30 29.46 -2.53
C ALA A 157 17.73 30.03 -2.62
N ASP A 158 18.69 29.25 -3.18
CA ASP A 158 20.09 29.69 -3.36
C ASP A 158 20.25 30.81 -4.41
N ARG A 159 19.34 30.93 -5.39
CA ARG A 159 19.32 32.07 -6.31
C ARG A 159 18.79 33.35 -5.66
N HIS A 160 17.82 33.24 -4.79
CA HIS A 160 17.23 34.42 -4.12
C HIS A 160 18.24 35.06 -3.15
N ASP A 161 19.03 34.24 -2.46
CA ASP A 161 20.06 34.70 -1.54
C ASP A 161 21.26 35.35 -2.25
N ARG A 162 21.60 34.89 -3.46
CA ARG A 162 22.68 35.50 -4.30
C ARG A 162 22.28 36.83 -4.91
N ASP A 163 21.03 37.03 -5.27
CA ASP A 163 20.54 38.30 -5.82
C ASP A 163 20.48 39.40 -4.73
N ASP A 164 20.10 39.03 -3.50
CA ASP A 164 20.01 40.00 -2.38
C ASP A 164 21.40 40.48 -1.92
N THR A 165 22.41 39.63 -2.00
CA THR A 165 23.82 40.00 -1.66
C THR A 165 24.48 40.84 -2.74
N SER A 166 23.98 40.85 -4.00
CA SER A 166 24.54 41.65 -5.09
C SER A 166 24.07 43.10 -5.05
N VAL A 167 22.89 43.37 -4.49
CA VAL A 167 22.32 44.74 -4.42
C VAL A 167 22.99 45.57 -3.32
N THR A 168 23.44 44.94 -2.23
CA THR A 168 24.07 45.64 -1.08
C THR A 168 25.52 46.06 -1.33
N LYS A 169 26.18 45.52 -2.38
CA LYS A 169 27.59 45.83 -2.69
C LYS A 169 27.82 47.01 -3.67
N LYS A 170 26.74 47.57 -4.21
CA LYS A 170 26.78 48.66 -5.22
C LYS A 170 26.47 50.06 -4.63
N GLY A 171 26.34 50.18 -3.33
CA GLY A 171 26.04 51.44 -2.63
C GLY A 171 27.12 51.91 -1.64
N ARG A 172 28.39 51.83 -2.02
CA ARG A 172 29.47 52.54 -1.31
C ARG A 172 30.46 53.11 -2.30
#